data_cc67ba5f3577f5fdb3ac39b9146eca09
#
_entry.id   cc67ba5f3577f5fdb3ac39b9146eca09
#
_cell.length_a   1.000
_cell.length_b   1.000
_cell.length_c   1.000
_cell.angle_alpha   90.00
_cell.angle_beta   90.00
_cell.angle_gamma   90.00
#
_symmetry.space_group_name_H-M   'P 1'
#
loop_
_entity.id
_entity.type
_entity.pdbx_description
1 polymer ?
#
loop_
_entity_poly.entity_id
_entity_poly.type
_entity_poly.pdbx_seq_one_letter_code
_entity_poly.pdbx_strand_id
1 'polypeptide(L)'
;MPIVVDPEERRRDLAKAVWRVVRRDGLERASVREVAREAGVSMGSLRHYFGSQSELLIFAMRMVIERIEERVASLPRSEDPRQDAERVLSELLPLDHQRQMENEVWLAFTARSLVDPALRALRDEAYDALRAACRRWISRLLPPGRSELEVETDRLFALLDGLAVHAAMRPVEASPERLLAVLNYHLDGVTAA
;
A
#
# COMPACT_ATOMS: atom_id res chain seq x y z
N MET A 1 38.72 7.12 -7.87
CA MET A 1 37.76 6.86 -8.96
C MET A 1 36.39 7.29 -8.46
N PRO A 2 35.58 8.10 -9.19
CA PRO A 2 34.26 8.38 -8.77
C PRO A 2 33.46 7.07 -8.82
N ILE A 3 32.79 6.72 -7.72
CA ILE A 3 31.85 5.59 -7.67
C ILE A 3 30.68 6.00 -8.56
N VAL A 4 30.52 5.34 -9.70
CA VAL A 4 29.33 5.49 -10.55
C VAL A 4 28.21 4.78 -9.80
N VAL A 5 27.40 5.54 -9.07
CA VAL A 5 26.22 5.02 -8.41
C VAL A 5 25.14 4.83 -9.51
N ASP A 6 24.56 3.64 -9.55
CA ASP A 6 23.44 3.36 -10.45
C ASP A 6 22.30 4.37 -10.18
N PRO A 7 21.81 5.09 -11.22
CA PRO A 7 20.74 6.06 -11.06
C PRO A 7 19.48 5.46 -10.42
N GLU A 8 19.13 4.19 -10.73
CA GLU A 8 17.96 3.52 -10.16
C GLU A 8 18.19 3.13 -8.69
N GLU A 9 19.38 2.67 -8.32
CA GLU A 9 19.72 2.42 -6.92
C GLU A 9 19.65 3.73 -6.12
N ARG A 10 20.15 4.82 -6.68
CA ARG A 10 20.05 6.14 -6.05
C ARG A 10 18.61 6.61 -5.87
N ARG A 11 17.75 6.41 -6.87
CA ARG A 11 16.33 6.71 -6.77
C ARG A 11 15.65 5.93 -5.65
N ARG A 12 15.95 4.62 -5.53
CA ARG A 12 15.42 3.78 -4.45
C ARG A 12 15.83 4.28 -3.06
N ASP A 13 17.07 4.71 -2.89
CA ASP A 13 17.53 5.25 -1.61
C ASP A 13 16.86 6.58 -1.27
N LEU A 14 16.64 7.42 -2.27
CA LEU A 14 15.88 8.66 -2.10
C LEU A 14 14.42 8.39 -1.73
N ALA A 15 13.77 7.40 -2.34
CA ALA A 15 12.42 7.00 -1.96
C ALA A 15 12.33 6.47 -0.53
N LYS A 16 13.33 5.65 -0.09
CA LYS A 16 13.41 5.23 1.32
C LYS A 16 13.53 6.43 2.27
N ALA A 17 14.26 7.47 1.86
CA ALA A 17 14.36 8.70 2.65
C ALA A 17 13.01 9.43 2.73
N VAL A 18 12.21 9.46 1.64
CA VAL A 18 10.84 9.99 1.68
C VAL A 18 10.01 9.25 2.72
N TRP A 19 10.04 7.93 2.72
CA TRP A 19 9.27 7.13 3.69
C TRP A 19 9.66 7.44 5.14
N ARG A 20 10.98 7.57 5.42
CA ARG A 20 11.43 7.92 6.77
C ARG A 20 10.93 9.31 7.20
N VAL A 21 10.96 10.28 6.29
CA VAL A 21 10.46 11.64 6.56
C VAL A 21 8.94 11.63 6.75
N VAL A 22 8.19 10.98 5.87
CA VAL A 22 6.71 10.90 5.96
C VAL A 22 6.29 10.28 7.28
N ARG A 23 6.94 9.18 7.67
CA ARG A 23 6.64 8.50 8.92
C ARG A 23 6.95 9.34 10.17
N ARG A 24 8.12 10.00 10.19
CA ARG A 24 8.56 10.77 11.36
C ARG A 24 7.81 12.09 11.50
N ASP A 25 7.60 12.80 10.41
CA ASP A 25 7.19 14.21 10.41
C ASP A 25 5.84 14.46 9.69
N GLY A 26 5.26 13.43 9.06
CA GLY A 26 4.07 13.53 8.21
C GLY A 26 4.39 13.93 6.76
N LEU A 27 3.43 13.67 5.85
CA LEU A 27 3.59 13.91 4.40
C LEU A 27 3.86 15.39 4.08
N GLU A 28 3.27 16.31 4.79
CA GLU A 28 3.43 17.76 4.58
C GLU A 28 4.88 18.23 4.73
N ARG A 29 5.63 17.56 5.60
CA ARG A 29 7.06 17.81 5.82
C ARG A 29 7.97 17.05 4.86
N ALA A 30 7.46 16.09 4.08
CA ALA A 30 8.21 15.38 3.06
C ALA A 30 8.55 16.30 1.85
N SER A 31 9.13 17.46 2.15
CA SER A 31 9.62 18.40 1.16
C SER A 31 10.93 17.92 0.55
N VAL A 32 11.23 18.40 -0.68
CA VAL A 32 12.50 18.12 -1.36
C VAL A 32 13.70 18.43 -0.44
N ARG A 33 13.63 19.49 0.37
CA ARG A 33 14.68 19.90 1.29
C ARG A 33 14.89 18.88 2.42
N GLU A 34 13.80 18.47 3.07
CA GLU A 34 13.87 17.52 4.20
C GLU A 34 14.30 16.13 3.72
N VAL A 35 13.82 15.71 2.55
CA VAL A 35 14.24 14.44 1.95
C VAL A 35 15.72 14.48 1.54
N ALA A 36 16.22 15.58 0.98
CA ALA A 36 17.63 15.74 0.66
C ALA A 36 18.49 15.64 1.93
N ARG A 37 18.07 16.29 3.02
CA ARG A 37 18.74 16.23 4.34
C ARG A 37 18.75 14.81 4.89
N GLU A 38 17.62 14.12 4.86
CA GLU A 38 17.46 12.74 5.33
C GLU A 38 18.31 11.75 4.51
N ALA A 39 18.43 11.98 3.21
CA ALA A 39 19.22 11.15 2.30
C ALA A 39 20.71 11.49 2.31
N GLY A 40 21.14 12.56 3.00
CA GLY A 40 22.51 13.02 3.01
C GLY A 40 23.01 13.55 1.65
N VAL A 41 22.11 14.16 0.85
CA VAL A 41 22.44 14.69 -0.47
C VAL A 41 22.13 16.19 -0.57
N SER A 42 22.74 16.86 -1.57
CA SER A 42 22.39 18.24 -1.86
C SER A 42 21.00 18.33 -2.53
N MET A 43 20.33 19.47 -2.35
CA MET A 43 19.06 19.73 -3.06
C MET A 43 19.22 19.70 -4.59
N GLY A 44 20.38 20.14 -5.11
CA GLY A 44 20.69 20.07 -6.54
C GLY A 44 20.78 18.62 -7.03
N SER A 45 21.42 17.75 -6.25
CA SER A 45 21.45 16.31 -6.54
C SER A 45 20.06 15.69 -6.54
N LEU A 46 19.22 16.02 -5.54
CA LEU A 46 17.85 15.49 -5.50
C LEU A 46 17.00 15.94 -6.69
N ARG A 47 17.10 17.22 -7.08
CA ARG A 47 16.36 17.77 -8.23
C ARG A 47 16.80 17.16 -9.57
N HIS A 48 17.98 16.63 -9.66
CA HIS A 48 18.43 15.89 -10.84
C HIS A 48 17.64 14.59 -11.05
N TYR A 49 17.20 13.93 -9.96
CA TYR A 49 16.45 12.69 -9.99
C TYR A 49 14.93 12.91 -9.98
N PHE A 50 14.46 13.95 -9.30
CA PHE A 50 13.05 14.27 -9.15
C PHE A 50 12.84 15.76 -9.37
N GLY A 51 12.15 16.11 -10.46
CA GLY A 51 11.87 17.50 -10.84
C GLY A 51 10.88 18.20 -9.90
N SER A 52 10.05 17.41 -9.18
CA SER A 52 9.05 17.92 -8.25
C SER A 52 8.90 17.03 -7.01
N GLN A 53 8.25 17.57 -5.97
CA GLN A 53 7.85 16.80 -4.80
C GLN A 53 6.84 15.69 -5.17
N SER A 54 5.92 15.99 -6.10
CA SER A 54 4.93 15.01 -6.55
C SER A 54 5.58 13.82 -7.24
N GLU A 55 6.60 14.03 -8.08
CA GLU A 55 7.36 12.92 -8.69
C GLU A 55 8.05 12.04 -7.66
N LEU A 56 8.63 12.65 -6.63
CA LEU A 56 9.25 11.92 -5.54
C LEU A 56 8.24 11.06 -4.77
N LEU A 57 7.04 11.60 -4.50
CA LEU A 57 5.96 10.88 -3.82
C LEU A 57 5.40 9.74 -4.69
N ILE A 58 5.22 9.98 -5.99
CA ILE A 58 4.80 8.97 -6.96
C ILE A 58 5.80 7.81 -6.95
N PHE A 59 7.10 8.12 -7.02
CA PHE A 59 8.13 7.10 -7.02
C PHE A 59 8.15 6.28 -5.72
N ALA A 60 8.05 6.95 -4.57
CA ALA A 60 7.96 6.27 -3.27
C ALA A 60 6.73 5.37 -3.17
N MET A 61 5.58 5.83 -3.70
CA MET A 61 4.34 5.03 -3.69
C MET A 61 4.43 3.82 -4.61
N ARG A 62 5.04 3.96 -5.80
CA ARG A 62 5.28 2.80 -6.69
C ARG A 62 6.13 1.74 -6.02
N MET A 63 7.14 2.12 -5.23
CA MET A 63 7.92 1.16 -4.45
C MET A 63 7.10 0.43 -3.37
N VAL A 64 6.06 1.08 -2.78
CA VAL A 64 5.13 0.38 -1.88
C VAL A 64 4.37 -0.70 -2.66
N ILE A 65 3.81 -0.32 -3.81
CA ILE A 65 3.06 -1.24 -4.66
C ILE A 65 3.93 -2.42 -5.10
N GLU A 66 5.12 -2.17 -5.63
CA GLU A 66 6.08 -3.21 -6.04
C GLU A 66 6.40 -4.19 -4.91
N ARG A 67 6.62 -3.70 -3.69
CA ARG A 67 6.88 -4.56 -2.53
C ARG A 67 5.69 -5.44 -2.15
N ILE A 68 4.48 -4.90 -2.22
CA ILE A 68 3.27 -5.70 -2.00
C ILE A 68 3.19 -6.81 -3.05
N GLU A 69 3.40 -6.47 -4.32
CA GLU A 69 3.38 -7.43 -5.43
C GLU A 69 4.46 -8.52 -5.27
N GLU A 70 5.69 -8.15 -4.88
CA GLU A 70 6.78 -9.10 -4.62
C GLU A 70 6.44 -10.05 -3.47
N ARG A 71 5.88 -9.54 -2.35
CA ARG A 71 5.44 -10.38 -1.23
C ARG A 71 4.34 -11.33 -1.66
N VAL A 72 3.32 -10.83 -2.34
CA VAL A 72 2.22 -11.67 -2.86
C VAL A 72 2.73 -12.73 -3.83
N ALA A 73 3.65 -12.39 -4.73
CA ALA A 73 4.23 -13.32 -5.68
C ALA A 73 5.06 -14.42 -5.00
N SER A 74 5.64 -14.14 -3.84
CA SER A 74 6.46 -15.09 -3.06
C SER A 74 5.64 -16.06 -2.19
N LEU A 75 4.32 -15.82 -2.03
CA LEU A 75 3.48 -16.65 -1.19
C LEU A 75 3.32 -18.06 -1.76
N PRO A 76 3.42 -19.10 -0.92
CA PRO A 76 3.10 -20.46 -1.35
C PRO A 76 1.61 -20.54 -1.69
N ARG A 77 1.29 -21.21 -2.81
CA ARG A 77 -0.10 -21.47 -3.17
C ARG A 77 -0.69 -22.59 -2.34
N SER A 78 -1.99 -22.50 -2.06
CA SER A 78 -2.79 -23.56 -1.44
C SER A 78 -3.81 -24.11 -2.45
N GLU A 79 -4.22 -25.36 -2.25
CA GLU A 79 -5.35 -25.94 -2.98
C GLU A 79 -6.70 -25.38 -2.49
N ASP A 80 -6.72 -24.85 -1.26
CA ASP A 80 -7.89 -24.20 -0.66
C ASP A 80 -7.93 -22.70 -1.05
N PRO A 81 -8.90 -22.27 -1.91
CA PRO A 81 -9.05 -20.87 -2.30
C PRO A 81 -9.27 -19.92 -1.14
N ARG A 82 -9.93 -20.38 -0.05
CA ARG A 82 -10.19 -19.58 1.14
C ARG A 82 -8.88 -19.25 1.87
N GLN A 83 -8.01 -20.23 2.00
CA GLN A 83 -6.70 -20.04 2.64
C GLN A 83 -5.78 -19.15 1.78
N ASP A 84 -5.81 -19.31 0.45
CA ASP A 84 -5.06 -18.44 -0.45
C ASP A 84 -5.55 -16.99 -0.38
N ALA A 85 -6.87 -16.77 -0.32
CA ALA A 85 -7.45 -15.44 -0.16
C ALA A 85 -6.96 -14.77 1.14
N GLU A 86 -7.00 -15.48 2.27
CA GLU A 86 -6.50 -14.99 3.55
C GLU A 86 -5.04 -14.56 3.45
N ARG A 87 -4.18 -15.43 2.91
CA ARG A 87 -2.74 -15.15 2.78
C ARG A 87 -2.47 -13.91 1.95
N VAL A 88 -3.08 -13.82 0.76
CA VAL A 88 -2.85 -12.69 -0.15
C VAL A 88 -3.43 -11.39 0.41
N LEU A 89 -4.66 -11.42 0.92
CA LEU A 89 -5.30 -10.22 1.44
C LEU A 89 -4.67 -9.71 2.73
N SER A 90 -4.06 -10.61 3.52
CA SER A 90 -3.27 -10.24 4.70
C SER A 90 -2.04 -9.41 4.35
N GLU A 91 -1.46 -9.56 3.13
CA GLU A 91 -0.33 -8.73 2.71
C GLU A 91 -0.71 -7.25 2.48
N LEU A 92 -1.99 -6.97 2.34
CA LEU A 92 -2.54 -5.61 2.20
C LEU A 92 -2.83 -4.95 3.57
N LEU A 93 -2.74 -5.72 4.67
CA LEU A 93 -3.01 -5.22 6.02
C LEU A 93 -1.72 -4.87 6.78
N PRO A 94 -1.74 -3.85 7.63
CA PRO A 94 -0.58 -3.39 8.39
C PRO A 94 -0.29 -4.29 9.62
N LEU A 95 0.05 -5.55 9.40
CA LEU A 95 0.20 -6.57 10.43
C LEU A 95 1.57 -6.60 11.11
N ASP A 96 2.56 -5.94 10.55
CA ASP A 96 3.89 -5.77 11.13
C ASP A 96 4.40 -4.35 10.93
N HIS A 97 5.54 -4.04 11.54
CA HIS A 97 6.13 -2.71 11.51
C HIS A 97 6.42 -2.19 10.10
N GLN A 98 6.85 -3.05 9.16
CA GLN A 98 7.11 -2.63 7.78
C GLN A 98 5.81 -2.29 7.06
N ARG A 99 4.80 -3.16 7.15
CA ARG A 99 3.48 -2.94 6.54
C ARG A 99 2.74 -1.77 7.18
N GLN A 100 2.96 -1.51 8.48
CA GLN A 100 2.45 -0.29 9.13
C GLN A 100 3.06 0.97 8.52
N MET A 101 4.37 1.00 8.27
CA MET A 101 5.00 2.14 7.58
C MET A 101 4.47 2.34 6.16
N GLU A 102 4.30 1.26 5.40
CA GLU A 102 3.75 1.30 4.05
C GLU A 102 2.31 1.84 4.05
N ASN A 103 1.51 1.42 5.03
CA ASN A 103 0.15 1.92 5.23
C ASN A 103 0.10 3.42 5.56
N GLU A 104 0.98 3.90 6.45
CA GLU A 104 1.06 5.34 6.76
C GLU A 104 1.42 6.16 5.51
N VAL A 105 2.35 5.68 4.69
CA VAL A 105 2.71 6.32 3.42
C VAL A 105 1.52 6.31 2.46
N TRP A 106 0.82 5.18 2.35
CA TRP A 106 -0.37 5.04 1.51
C TRP A 106 -1.47 6.03 1.89
N LEU A 107 -1.82 6.11 3.18
CA LEU A 107 -2.86 7.01 3.67
C LEU A 107 -2.49 8.48 3.44
N ALA A 108 -1.24 8.86 3.72
CA ALA A 108 -0.75 10.21 3.50
C ALA A 108 -0.74 10.58 2.00
N PHE A 109 -0.31 9.64 1.12
CA PHE A 109 -0.36 9.79 -0.33
C PHE A 109 -1.80 9.96 -0.84
N THR A 110 -2.70 9.11 -0.38
CA THR A 110 -4.12 9.13 -0.77
C THR A 110 -4.77 10.46 -0.38
N ALA A 111 -4.56 10.93 0.86
CA ALA A 111 -5.07 12.22 1.31
C ALA A 111 -4.52 13.38 0.44
N ARG A 112 -3.22 13.37 0.14
CA ARG A 112 -2.60 14.40 -0.70
C ARG A 112 -3.14 14.37 -2.14
N SER A 113 -3.44 13.20 -2.70
CA SER A 113 -3.97 13.04 -4.05
C SER A 113 -5.34 13.72 -4.27
N LEU A 114 -6.08 14.01 -3.20
CA LEU A 114 -7.35 14.75 -3.28
C LEU A 114 -7.16 16.20 -3.76
N VAL A 115 -6.03 16.79 -3.42
CA VAL A 115 -5.71 18.19 -3.73
C VAL A 115 -4.58 18.36 -4.75
N ASP A 116 -3.80 17.32 -5.03
CA ASP A 116 -2.69 17.35 -5.99
C ASP A 116 -3.05 16.52 -7.25
N PRO A 117 -3.35 17.16 -8.39
CA PRO A 117 -3.72 16.45 -9.62
C PRO A 117 -2.64 15.50 -10.15
N ALA A 118 -1.36 15.77 -9.89
CA ALA A 118 -0.26 14.91 -10.35
C ALA A 118 -0.28 13.53 -9.71
N LEU A 119 -0.87 13.39 -8.51
CA LEU A 119 -0.96 12.11 -7.79
C LEU A 119 -2.20 11.29 -8.14
N ARG A 120 -3.21 11.90 -8.78
CA ARG A 120 -4.52 11.27 -9.02
C ARG A 120 -4.42 10.01 -9.88
N ALA A 121 -3.66 10.07 -10.97
CA ALA A 121 -3.54 8.95 -11.90
C ALA A 121 -3.02 7.69 -11.20
N LEU A 122 -1.96 7.81 -10.38
CA LEU A 122 -1.42 6.67 -9.63
C LEU A 122 -2.38 6.19 -8.54
N ARG A 123 -3.10 7.12 -7.86
CA ARG A 123 -4.13 6.73 -6.91
C ARG A 123 -5.21 5.89 -7.58
N ASP A 124 -5.75 6.37 -8.70
CA ASP A 124 -6.83 5.70 -9.43
C ASP A 124 -6.36 4.32 -9.94
N GLU A 125 -5.15 4.26 -10.52
CA GLU A 125 -4.51 2.99 -10.92
C GLU A 125 -4.43 1.98 -9.75
N ALA A 126 -4.00 2.43 -8.57
CA ALA A 126 -3.86 1.57 -7.40
C ALA A 126 -5.22 1.12 -6.83
N TYR A 127 -6.22 2.01 -6.79
CA TYR A 127 -7.58 1.67 -6.38
C TYR A 127 -8.23 0.67 -7.32
N ASP A 128 -8.09 0.86 -8.63
CA ASP A 128 -8.60 -0.07 -9.64
C ASP A 128 -7.94 -1.45 -9.52
N ALA A 129 -6.63 -1.49 -9.30
CA ALA A 129 -5.88 -2.74 -9.10
C ALA A 129 -6.32 -3.48 -7.82
N LEU A 130 -6.51 -2.76 -6.71
CA LEU A 130 -7.01 -3.32 -5.46
C LEU A 130 -8.43 -3.86 -5.61
N ARG A 131 -9.34 -3.09 -6.21
CA ARG A 131 -10.71 -3.54 -6.47
C ARG A 131 -10.74 -4.77 -7.37
N ALA A 132 -9.93 -4.80 -8.42
CA ALA A 132 -9.80 -5.97 -9.30
C ALA A 132 -9.25 -7.19 -8.56
N ALA A 133 -8.31 -7.02 -7.61
CA ALA A 133 -7.84 -8.10 -6.75
C ALA A 133 -8.94 -8.63 -5.84
N CYS A 134 -9.72 -7.75 -5.18
CA CYS A 134 -10.89 -8.14 -4.38
C CYS A 134 -11.89 -8.94 -5.24
N ARG A 135 -12.22 -8.45 -6.43
CA ARG A 135 -13.15 -9.13 -7.34
C ARG A 135 -12.67 -10.53 -7.73
N ARG A 136 -11.37 -10.69 -8.02
CA ARG A 136 -10.80 -12.02 -8.33
C ARG A 136 -10.95 -13.00 -7.16
N TRP A 137 -10.73 -12.54 -5.92
CA TRP A 137 -10.88 -13.41 -4.76
C TRP A 137 -12.35 -13.73 -4.47
N ILE A 138 -13.22 -12.74 -4.47
CA ILE A 138 -14.66 -12.98 -4.26
C ILE A 138 -15.22 -13.94 -5.32
N SER A 139 -14.84 -13.78 -6.61
CA SER A 139 -15.33 -14.69 -7.67
C SER A 139 -14.87 -16.16 -7.50
N ARG A 140 -13.78 -16.40 -6.76
CA ARG A 140 -13.29 -17.76 -6.44
C ARG A 140 -13.91 -18.34 -5.18
N LEU A 141 -14.41 -17.49 -4.29
CA LEU A 141 -14.96 -17.86 -2.99
C LEU A 141 -16.46 -17.99 -2.99
N LEU A 142 -17.15 -17.23 -3.83
CA LEU A 142 -18.61 -17.28 -3.93
C LEU A 142 -19.08 -18.66 -4.42
N PRO A 143 -20.07 -19.27 -3.75
CA PRO A 143 -20.69 -20.50 -4.22
C PRO A 143 -21.36 -20.34 -5.60
N PRO A 144 -21.43 -21.40 -6.41
CA PRO A 144 -22.11 -21.37 -7.70
C PRO A 144 -23.56 -20.90 -7.58
N GLY A 145 -23.99 -20.02 -8.49
CA GLY A 145 -25.36 -19.51 -8.54
C GLY A 145 -25.62 -18.25 -7.71
N ARG A 146 -24.63 -17.75 -6.99
CA ARG A 146 -24.75 -16.46 -6.27
C ARG A 146 -24.53 -15.29 -7.24
N SER A 147 -25.34 -14.24 -7.09
CA SER A 147 -25.35 -13.05 -7.95
C SER A 147 -24.67 -11.82 -7.34
N GLU A 148 -24.23 -11.89 -6.09
CA GLU A 148 -23.77 -10.75 -5.30
C GLU A 148 -22.30 -10.41 -5.51
N LEU A 149 -21.66 -10.88 -6.59
CA LEU A 149 -20.21 -10.68 -6.86
C LEU A 149 -19.77 -9.23 -6.69
N GLU A 150 -20.48 -8.28 -7.28
CA GLU A 150 -20.05 -6.87 -7.23
C GLU A 150 -20.25 -6.28 -5.82
N VAL A 151 -21.36 -6.61 -5.14
CA VAL A 151 -21.61 -6.13 -3.77
C VAL A 151 -20.59 -6.69 -2.78
N GLU A 152 -20.27 -7.99 -2.87
CA GLU A 152 -19.25 -8.60 -2.01
C GLU A 152 -17.85 -8.10 -2.34
N THR A 153 -17.58 -7.79 -3.62
CA THR A 153 -16.32 -7.12 -4.03
C THR A 153 -16.20 -5.76 -3.35
N ASP A 154 -17.24 -4.94 -3.42
CA ASP A 154 -17.22 -3.60 -2.81
C ASP A 154 -17.18 -3.66 -1.29
N ARG A 155 -17.81 -4.68 -0.66
CA ARG A 155 -17.68 -4.94 0.79
C ARG A 155 -16.24 -5.27 1.20
N LEU A 156 -15.59 -6.21 0.49
CA LEU A 156 -14.21 -6.57 0.78
C LEU A 156 -13.27 -5.39 0.56
N PHE A 157 -13.44 -4.66 -0.53
CA PHE A 157 -12.67 -3.47 -0.85
C PHE A 157 -12.78 -2.40 0.25
N ALA A 158 -14.01 -2.04 0.64
CA ALA A 158 -14.25 -1.09 1.72
C ALA A 158 -13.75 -1.59 3.09
N LEU A 159 -13.81 -2.92 3.33
CA LEU A 159 -13.30 -3.52 4.55
C LEU A 159 -11.78 -3.34 4.66
N LEU A 160 -11.03 -3.63 3.59
CA LEU A 160 -9.56 -3.48 3.59
C LEU A 160 -9.15 -2.03 3.81
N ASP A 161 -9.79 -1.08 3.11
CA ASP A 161 -9.53 0.35 3.31
C ASP A 161 -9.86 0.79 4.75
N GLY A 162 -10.99 0.36 5.29
CA GLY A 162 -11.41 0.67 6.65
C GLY A 162 -10.43 0.12 7.70
N LEU A 163 -9.98 -1.12 7.55
CA LEU A 163 -9.00 -1.74 8.43
C LEU A 163 -7.65 -1.02 8.39
N ALA A 164 -7.20 -0.60 7.19
CA ALA A 164 -5.98 0.18 7.00
C ALA A 164 -6.05 1.53 7.74
N VAL A 165 -7.18 2.24 7.62
CA VAL A 165 -7.42 3.51 8.32
C VAL A 165 -7.44 3.29 9.84
N HIS A 166 -8.18 2.30 10.32
CA HIS A 166 -8.31 2.03 11.75
C HIS A 166 -6.97 1.66 12.39
N ALA A 167 -6.15 0.87 11.69
CA ALA A 167 -4.81 0.51 12.18
C ALA A 167 -3.90 1.73 12.36
N ALA A 168 -4.00 2.74 11.49
CA ALA A 168 -3.24 3.97 11.62
C ALA A 168 -3.78 4.90 12.72
N MET A 169 -5.12 4.99 12.86
CA MET A 169 -5.76 5.93 13.77
C MET A 169 -5.88 5.39 15.19
N ARG A 170 -6.01 4.08 15.35
CA ARG A 170 -6.27 3.42 16.67
C ARG A 170 -5.50 2.09 16.77
N PRO A 171 -4.16 2.15 16.76
CA PRO A 171 -3.33 0.94 16.66
C PRO A 171 -3.47 -0.03 17.85
N VAL A 172 -3.91 0.47 19.01
CA VAL A 172 -4.14 -0.39 20.18
C VAL A 172 -5.40 -1.24 20.01
N GLU A 173 -6.49 -0.65 19.53
CA GLU A 173 -7.77 -1.34 19.31
C GLU A 173 -7.77 -2.16 18.00
N ALA A 174 -7.03 -1.70 16.99
CA ALA A 174 -6.87 -2.36 15.70
C ALA A 174 -5.54 -3.14 15.65
N SER A 175 -5.34 -4.06 16.62
CA SER A 175 -4.14 -4.90 16.64
C SER A 175 -4.09 -5.84 15.41
N PRO A 176 -2.91 -6.34 15.01
CA PRO A 176 -2.77 -7.31 13.91
C PRO A 176 -3.73 -8.49 13.99
N GLU A 177 -3.90 -9.06 15.19
CA GLU A 177 -4.82 -10.18 15.45
C GLU A 177 -6.28 -9.77 15.20
N ARG A 178 -6.64 -8.54 15.59
CA ARG A 178 -8.00 -8.02 15.37
C ARG A 178 -8.27 -7.77 13.90
N LEU A 179 -7.30 -7.21 13.16
CA LEU A 179 -7.42 -7.02 11.70
C LEU A 179 -7.63 -8.34 10.98
N LEU A 180 -6.83 -9.36 11.30
CA LEU A 180 -6.97 -10.71 10.74
C LEU A 180 -8.31 -11.34 11.13
N ALA A 181 -8.76 -11.21 12.37
CA ALA A 181 -10.03 -11.76 12.81
C ALA A 181 -11.21 -11.16 12.02
N VAL A 182 -11.19 -9.85 11.75
CA VAL A 182 -12.24 -9.18 10.96
C VAL A 182 -12.20 -9.61 9.50
N LEU A 183 -10.99 -9.69 8.89
CA LEU A 183 -10.85 -10.21 7.52
C LEU A 183 -11.37 -11.64 7.43
N ASN A 184 -10.96 -12.51 8.33
CA ASN A 184 -11.38 -13.93 8.34
C ASN A 184 -12.88 -14.09 8.51
N TYR A 185 -13.48 -13.34 9.43
CA TYR A 185 -14.93 -13.34 9.61
C TYR A 185 -15.69 -12.98 8.32
N HIS A 186 -15.18 -11.98 7.57
CA HIS A 186 -15.79 -11.62 6.29
C HIS A 186 -15.64 -12.75 5.25
N LEU A 187 -14.42 -13.32 5.10
CA LEU A 187 -14.16 -14.37 4.13
C LEU A 187 -14.95 -15.64 4.42
N ASP A 188 -15.10 -16.02 5.69
CA ASP A 188 -15.94 -17.16 6.13
C ASP A 188 -17.41 -16.92 5.78
N GLY A 189 -17.89 -15.69 5.97
CA GLY A 189 -19.25 -15.30 5.57
C GLY A 189 -19.50 -15.40 4.07
N VAL A 190 -18.51 -15.09 3.23
CA VAL A 190 -18.61 -15.24 1.76
C VAL A 190 -18.70 -16.71 1.34
N THR A 191 -17.93 -17.59 1.98
CA THR A 191 -17.91 -19.02 1.63
C THR A 191 -19.08 -19.82 2.21
N ALA A 192 -19.66 -19.37 3.32
CA ALA A 192 -20.79 -20.03 3.99
C ALA A 192 -22.17 -19.61 3.45
N ALA A 193 -22.22 -18.54 2.71
CA ALA A 193 -23.46 -17.97 2.16
C ALA A 193 -23.82 -18.66 0.85
#